data_1f4472cca73819df6ed3b48b53aff27d
#
_entry.id   1f4472cca73819df6ed3b48b53aff27d
#
_cell.length_a   1.000
_cell.length_b   1.000
_cell.length_c   1.000
_cell.angle_alpha   90.00
_cell.angle_beta   90.00
_cell.angle_gamma   90.00
#
_symmetry.space_group_name_H-M   'P 1'
#
loop_
_entity.id
_entity.type
_entity.pdbx_description
1 polymer ?
#
loop_
_entity_poly.entity_id
_entity_poly.type
_entity_poly.pdbx_seq_one_letter_code
_entity_poly.pdbx_strand_id
1 'polypeptide(L)'
;MISQNVLDRLSLGANLLAFSHGIDSTALFYILQEAGVKFDLAIVNHNAREQSKFEVESAKKLASKFGKKIYIKSVNLGKSNFEKNAREARYEFFGEICQKFGYENLILAHQFDDKFEWFLMQLGKGAGLKELFGMSELERREHFWLVRPLLNLRKKELQNYLDERGLRYFVDETNL
;
A
#
# COMPACT_ATOMS: atom_id res chain seq x y z
N MET A 1 13.01 7.64 6.10
CA MET A 1 13.67 7.72 4.77
C MET A 1 13.69 6.33 4.16
N ILE A 2 13.39 6.19 2.87
CA ILE A 2 13.43 4.88 2.17
C ILE A 2 14.87 4.36 2.13
N SER A 3 15.08 3.05 2.35
CA SER A 3 16.40 2.43 2.28
C SER A 3 16.93 2.43 0.84
N GLN A 4 18.27 2.50 0.68
CA GLN A 4 18.90 2.49 -0.64
C GLN A 4 18.57 1.20 -1.41
N ASN A 5 18.54 0.06 -0.73
CA ASN A 5 18.20 -1.24 -1.31
C ASN A 5 16.79 -1.25 -1.95
N VAL A 6 15.81 -0.57 -1.32
CA VAL A 6 14.46 -0.40 -1.88
C VAL A 6 14.49 0.53 -3.10
N LEU A 7 15.20 1.65 -3.03
CA LEU A 7 15.32 2.57 -4.18
C LEU A 7 15.99 1.89 -5.38
N ASP A 8 17.04 1.12 -5.15
CA ASP A 8 17.72 0.35 -6.21
C ASP A 8 16.74 -0.63 -6.86
N ARG A 9 15.94 -1.37 -6.07
CA ARG A 9 14.92 -2.28 -6.61
C ARG A 9 13.88 -1.52 -7.46
N LEU A 10 13.37 -0.39 -6.98
CA LEU A 10 12.35 0.39 -7.67
C LEU A 10 12.87 1.07 -8.95
N SER A 11 14.19 1.25 -9.09
CA SER A 11 14.80 1.79 -10.31
C SER A 11 14.90 0.76 -11.45
N LEU A 12 14.82 -0.53 -11.15
CA LEU A 12 15.05 -1.61 -12.11
C LEU A 12 13.81 -2.02 -12.92
N GLY A 13 12.61 -1.57 -12.56
CA GLY A 13 11.42 -2.03 -13.26
C GLY A 13 10.21 -1.12 -13.10
N ALA A 14 9.11 -1.50 -13.75
CA ALA A 14 7.84 -0.80 -13.64
C ALA A 14 7.19 -1.01 -12.26
N ASN A 15 6.68 0.07 -11.67
CA ASN A 15 6.19 0.09 -10.30
C ASN A 15 4.68 0.37 -10.25
N LEU A 16 3.95 -0.41 -9.45
CA LEU A 16 2.54 -0.23 -9.15
C LEU A 16 2.37 0.04 -7.65
N LEU A 17 1.85 1.19 -7.27
CA LEU A 17 1.54 1.52 -5.88
C LEU A 17 0.10 1.10 -5.55
N ALA A 18 -0.07 0.21 -4.58
CA ALA A 18 -1.36 -0.07 -3.96
C ALA A 18 -1.77 1.16 -3.12
N PHE A 19 -2.81 1.84 -3.55
CA PHE A 19 -3.23 3.13 -3.02
C PHE A 19 -4.61 3.05 -2.40
N SER A 20 -4.79 3.56 -1.18
CA SER A 20 -6.09 3.62 -0.47
C SER A 20 -6.52 5.06 -0.16
N HIS A 21 -5.64 6.03 -0.38
CA HIS A 21 -5.80 7.43 0.03
C HIS A 21 -5.85 7.66 1.57
N GLY A 22 -5.55 6.63 2.37
CA GLY A 22 -5.29 6.77 3.80
C GLY A 22 -3.91 7.37 4.09
N ILE A 23 -3.62 7.64 5.37
CA ILE A 23 -2.35 8.26 5.83
C ILE A 23 -1.14 7.61 5.17
N ASP A 24 -0.96 6.30 5.36
CA ASP A 24 0.27 5.60 4.99
C ASP A 24 0.47 5.59 3.46
N SER A 25 -0.58 5.27 2.69
CA SER A 25 -0.49 5.23 1.23
C SER A 25 -0.32 6.62 0.60
N THR A 26 -0.89 7.65 1.22
CA THR A 26 -0.72 9.05 0.77
C THR A 26 0.68 9.55 1.09
N ALA A 27 1.21 9.28 2.28
CA ALA A 27 2.59 9.61 2.61
C ALA A 27 3.56 8.92 1.65
N LEU A 28 3.37 7.61 1.41
CA LEU A 28 4.19 6.86 0.47
C LEU A 28 4.15 7.42 -0.95
N PHE A 29 2.97 7.81 -1.43
CA PHE A 29 2.82 8.46 -2.74
C PHE A 29 3.75 9.67 -2.87
N TYR A 30 3.72 10.60 -1.92
CA TYR A 30 4.53 11.82 -1.98
C TYR A 30 6.02 11.54 -1.74
N ILE A 31 6.37 10.65 -0.84
CA ILE A 31 7.76 10.23 -0.60
C ILE A 31 8.38 9.61 -1.86
N LEU A 32 7.65 8.73 -2.56
CA LEU A 32 8.10 8.17 -3.84
C LEU A 32 8.23 9.23 -4.93
N GLN A 33 7.30 10.18 -4.95
CA GLN A 33 7.33 11.30 -5.91
C GLN A 33 8.54 12.21 -5.66
N GLU A 34 8.86 12.55 -4.41
CA GLU A 34 10.04 13.31 -4.02
C GLU A 34 11.34 12.55 -4.32
N ALA A 35 11.34 11.22 -4.19
CA ALA A 35 12.48 10.37 -4.55
C ALA A 35 12.67 10.17 -6.07
N GLY A 36 11.79 10.76 -6.91
CA GLY A 36 11.86 10.62 -8.36
C GLY A 36 11.49 9.23 -8.90
N VAL A 37 10.86 8.39 -8.09
CA VAL A 37 10.43 7.05 -8.52
C VAL A 37 9.23 7.17 -9.45
N LYS A 38 9.29 6.50 -10.60
CA LYS A 38 8.15 6.38 -11.52
C LYS A 38 7.24 5.24 -11.05
N PHE A 39 5.94 5.51 -10.91
CA PHE A 39 4.94 4.50 -10.53
C PHE A 39 3.56 4.89 -11.02
N ASP A 40 2.69 3.90 -11.17
CA ASP A 40 1.26 4.03 -11.39
C ASP A 40 0.47 3.56 -10.15
N LEU A 41 -0.83 3.74 -10.13
CA LEU A 41 -1.68 3.48 -8.97
C LEU A 41 -2.65 2.33 -9.20
N ALA A 42 -2.93 1.56 -8.16
CA ALA A 42 -4.04 0.61 -8.12
C ALA A 42 -4.84 0.78 -6.82
N ILE A 43 -6.17 0.88 -6.94
CA ILE A 43 -7.09 1.04 -5.81
C ILE A 43 -8.22 0.02 -5.89
N VAL A 44 -8.51 -0.63 -4.77
CA VAL A 44 -9.69 -1.49 -4.62
C VAL A 44 -10.72 -0.76 -3.78
N ASN A 45 -11.87 -0.49 -4.38
CA ASN A 45 -13.02 0.09 -3.71
C ASN A 45 -13.91 -1.05 -3.19
N HIS A 46 -14.02 -1.18 -1.88
CA HIS A 46 -14.86 -2.20 -1.25
C HIS A 46 -16.33 -1.83 -1.17
N ASN A 47 -16.73 -0.63 -1.66
CA ASN A 47 -18.10 -0.09 -1.62
C ASN A 47 -18.77 -0.18 -0.23
N ALA A 48 -17.95 -0.29 0.82
CA ALA A 48 -18.44 -0.48 2.18
C ALA A 48 -19.10 0.80 2.75
N ARG A 49 -18.79 1.97 2.18
CA ARG A 49 -19.27 3.29 2.66
C ARG A 49 -19.41 4.27 1.49
N GLU A 50 -20.24 5.30 1.66
CA GLU A 50 -20.29 6.42 0.70
C GLU A 50 -18.96 7.14 0.57
N GLN A 51 -18.19 7.26 1.65
CA GLN A 51 -16.86 7.86 1.68
C GLN A 51 -15.90 7.20 0.68
N SER A 52 -16.03 5.89 0.42
CA SER A 52 -15.16 5.18 -0.53
C SER A 52 -15.27 5.70 -1.97
N LYS A 53 -16.40 6.31 -2.35
CA LYS A 53 -16.55 6.99 -3.65
C LYS A 53 -15.72 8.27 -3.72
N PHE A 54 -15.71 9.05 -2.63
CA PHE A 54 -14.89 10.27 -2.54
C PHE A 54 -13.41 9.97 -2.55
N GLU A 55 -12.97 8.89 -1.89
CA GLU A 55 -11.59 8.41 -1.89
C GLU A 55 -11.13 8.06 -3.32
N VAL A 56 -11.95 7.33 -4.08
CA VAL A 56 -11.65 6.97 -5.48
C VAL A 56 -11.59 8.21 -6.37
N GLU A 57 -12.55 9.13 -6.25
CA GLU A 57 -12.54 10.35 -7.07
C GLU A 57 -11.35 11.26 -6.72
N SER A 58 -10.99 11.36 -5.46
CA SER A 58 -9.79 12.08 -5.01
C SER A 58 -8.51 11.42 -5.55
N ALA A 59 -8.44 10.09 -5.52
CA ALA A 59 -7.31 9.34 -6.08
C ALA A 59 -7.17 9.55 -7.60
N LYS A 60 -8.28 9.59 -8.35
CA LYS A 60 -8.27 9.91 -9.79
C LYS A 60 -7.73 11.32 -10.05
N LYS A 61 -8.18 12.32 -9.27
CA LYS A 61 -7.70 13.71 -9.39
C LYS A 61 -6.20 13.78 -9.10
N LEU A 62 -5.73 13.07 -8.05
CA LEU A 62 -4.32 13.01 -7.72
C LEU A 62 -3.50 12.34 -8.84
N ALA A 63 -3.95 11.20 -9.35
CA ALA A 63 -3.31 10.51 -10.47
C ALA A 63 -3.20 11.42 -11.70
N SER A 64 -4.28 12.10 -12.07
CA SER A 64 -4.30 13.04 -13.19
C SER A 64 -3.33 14.20 -12.98
N LYS A 65 -3.31 14.80 -11.78
CA LYS A 65 -2.40 15.91 -11.44
C LYS A 65 -0.93 15.54 -11.63
N PHE A 66 -0.56 14.28 -11.36
CA PHE A 66 0.83 13.80 -11.45
C PHE A 66 1.10 12.96 -12.70
N GLY A 67 0.18 12.92 -13.68
CA GLY A 67 0.34 12.19 -14.93
C GLY A 67 0.49 10.67 -14.77
N LYS A 68 -0.18 10.08 -13.76
CA LYS A 68 -0.10 8.65 -13.44
C LYS A 68 -1.33 7.89 -13.95
N LYS A 69 -1.12 6.66 -14.38
CA LYS A 69 -2.24 5.73 -14.62
C LYS A 69 -2.83 5.29 -13.28
N ILE A 70 -4.15 5.01 -13.28
CA ILE A 70 -4.82 4.47 -12.11
C ILE A 70 -5.74 3.31 -12.53
N TYR A 71 -5.59 2.17 -11.87
CA TYR A 71 -6.43 0.98 -12.04
C TYR A 71 -7.38 0.87 -10.85
N ILE A 72 -8.66 0.64 -11.12
CA ILE A 72 -9.70 0.63 -10.08
C ILE A 72 -10.52 -0.63 -10.21
N LYS A 73 -10.65 -1.39 -9.13
CA LYS A 73 -11.57 -2.53 -9.00
C LYS A 73 -12.57 -2.20 -7.88
N SER A 74 -13.86 -2.28 -8.19
CA SER A 74 -14.91 -2.23 -7.17
C SER A 74 -15.34 -3.65 -6.83
N VAL A 75 -15.36 -3.98 -5.54
CA VAL A 75 -15.78 -5.28 -5.03
C VAL A 75 -16.88 -5.10 -3.99
N ASN A 76 -17.92 -5.92 -4.09
CA ASN A 76 -18.97 -6.00 -3.09
C ASN A 76 -18.72 -7.26 -2.26
N LEU A 77 -18.25 -7.08 -1.04
CA LEU A 77 -17.96 -8.18 -0.12
C LEU A 77 -19.10 -8.34 0.87
N GLY A 78 -19.49 -9.59 1.13
CA GLY A 78 -20.41 -9.91 2.22
C GLY A 78 -19.80 -9.61 3.60
N LYS A 79 -20.64 -9.51 4.64
CA LYS A 79 -20.19 -9.19 6.00
C LYS A 79 -19.35 -10.30 6.66
N SER A 80 -19.49 -11.56 6.23
CA SER A 80 -18.74 -12.69 6.79
C SER A 80 -17.30 -12.68 6.30
N ASN A 81 -16.33 -12.78 7.22
CA ASN A 81 -14.89 -12.79 6.92
C ASN A 81 -14.44 -11.61 6.04
N PHE A 82 -15.05 -10.44 6.23
CA PHE A 82 -14.85 -9.28 5.37
C PHE A 82 -13.36 -8.91 5.17
N GLU A 83 -12.59 -8.84 6.25
CA GLU A 83 -11.17 -8.45 6.20
C GLU A 83 -10.33 -9.45 5.38
N LYS A 84 -10.55 -10.76 5.60
CA LYS A 84 -9.87 -11.81 4.86
C LYS A 84 -10.20 -11.73 3.37
N ASN A 85 -11.50 -11.68 3.04
CA ASN A 85 -11.98 -11.62 1.65
C ASN A 85 -11.51 -10.33 0.95
N ALA A 86 -11.50 -9.20 1.68
CA ALA A 86 -11.00 -7.93 1.17
C ALA A 86 -9.50 -7.96 0.88
N ARG A 87 -8.73 -8.63 1.75
CA ARG A 87 -7.29 -8.83 1.54
C ARG A 87 -7.02 -9.71 0.32
N GLU A 88 -7.72 -10.84 0.20
CA GLU A 88 -7.59 -11.76 -0.93
C GLU A 88 -7.92 -11.06 -2.25
N ALA A 89 -9.07 -10.40 -2.34
CA ALA A 89 -9.49 -9.65 -3.53
C ALA A 89 -8.50 -8.55 -3.94
N ARG A 90 -7.88 -7.87 -2.97
CA ARG A 90 -6.82 -6.88 -3.24
C ARG A 90 -5.59 -7.52 -3.87
N TYR A 91 -5.05 -8.58 -3.27
CA TYR A 91 -3.84 -9.23 -3.79
C TYR A 91 -4.08 -9.88 -5.15
N GLU A 92 -5.24 -10.49 -5.38
CA GLU A 92 -5.64 -11.02 -6.67
C GLU A 92 -5.63 -9.91 -7.73
N PHE A 93 -6.34 -8.82 -7.49
CA PHE A 93 -6.40 -7.68 -8.42
C PHE A 93 -5.03 -7.08 -8.72
N PHE A 94 -4.22 -6.85 -7.70
CA PHE A 94 -2.88 -6.29 -7.90
C PHE A 94 -2.00 -7.25 -8.69
N GLY A 95 -2.09 -8.56 -8.44
CA GLY A 95 -1.38 -9.59 -9.19
C GLY A 95 -1.79 -9.63 -10.66
N GLU A 96 -3.10 -9.57 -10.94
CA GLU A 96 -3.64 -9.47 -12.30
C GLU A 96 -3.09 -8.25 -13.06
N ILE A 97 -3.06 -7.07 -12.41
CA ILE A 97 -2.51 -5.85 -13.01
C ILE A 97 -1.02 -5.97 -13.25
N CYS A 98 -0.25 -6.48 -12.27
CA CYS A 98 1.17 -6.68 -12.43
C CYS A 98 1.49 -7.59 -13.61
N GLN A 99 0.82 -8.72 -13.71
CA GLN A 99 1.02 -9.68 -14.80
C GLN A 99 0.59 -9.13 -16.16
N LYS A 100 -0.60 -8.52 -16.23
CA LYS A 100 -1.20 -8.03 -17.48
C LYS A 100 -0.42 -6.86 -18.10
N PHE A 101 0.10 -5.96 -17.26
CA PHE A 101 0.74 -4.72 -17.71
C PHE A 101 2.24 -4.68 -17.48
N GLY A 102 2.85 -5.78 -17.00
CA GLY A 102 4.30 -5.91 -16.84
C GLY A 102 4.87 -5.11 -15.67
N TYR A 103 4.10 -4.88 -14.59
CA TYR A 103 4.65 -4.27 -13.38
C TYR A 103 5.49 -5.30 -12.62
N GLU A 104 6.76 -4.99 -12.43
CA GLU A 104 7.72 -5.86 -11.74
C GLU A 104 7.72 -5.67 -10.23
N ASN A 105 7.22 -4.52 -9.76
CA ASN A 105 7.18 -4.17 -8.35
C ASN A 105 5.76 -3.73 -7.94
N LEU A 106 5.19 -4.40 -6.94
CA LEU A 106 3.99 -3.99 -6.22
C LEU A 106 4.41 -3.32 -4.92
N ILE A 107 4.17 -2.02 -4.81
CA ILE A 107 4.54 -1.22 -3.65
C ILE A 107 3.37 -1.16 -2.67
N LEU A 108 3.63 -1.50 -1.42
CA LEU A 108 2.65 -1.50 -0.33
C LEU A 108 3.07 -0.53 0.77
N ALA A 109 2.12 0.17 1.35
CA ALA A 109 2.35 1.18 2.39
C ALA A 109 2.38 0.59 3.81
N HIS A 110 2.78 -0.69 3.97
CA HIS A 110 3.00 -1.25 5.30
C HIS A 110 4.13 -0.50 6.01
N GLN A 111 3.94 -0.20 7.28
CA GLN A 111 4.83 0.59 8.09
C GLN A 111 5.23 -0.17 9.37
N PHE A 112 5.96 0.46 10.29
CA PHE A 112 6.52 -0.19 11.46
C PHE A 112 5.46 -0.80 12.40
N ASP A 113 4.33 -0.11 12.61
CA ASP A 113 3.28 -0.59 13.52
C ASP A 113 2.60 -1.84 12.94
N ASP A 114 2.42 -1.94 11.60
CA ASP A 114 1.94 -3.17 10.92
C ASP A 114 2.91 -4.34 11.12
N LYS A 115 4.22 -4.07 11.02
CA LYS A 115 5.27 -5.08 11.25
C LYS A 115 5.28 -5.56 12.69
N PHE A 116 5.08 -4.65 13.64
CA PHE A 116 5.01 -4.97 15.06
C PHE A 116 3.74 -5.76 15.40
N GLU A 117 2.59 -5.37 14.85
CA GLU A 117 1.33 -6.12 14.97
C GLU A 117 1.47 -7.55 14.41
N TRP A 118 2.05 -7.68 13.22
CA TRP A 118 2.37 -8.99 12.65
C TRP A 118 3.21 -9.83 13.59
N PHE A 119 4.28 -9.26 14.14
CA PHE A 119 5.16 -9.96 15.09
C PHE A 119 4.39 -10.47 16.31
N LEU A 120 3.56 -9.63 16.93
CA LEU A 120 2.76 -10.01 18.09
C LEU A 120 1.74 -11.11 17.75
N MET A 121 1.08 -11.03 16.59
CA MET A 121 0.16 -12.05 16.13
C MET A 121 0.85 -13.40 15.91
N GLN A 122 2.04 -13.42 15.31
CA GLN A 122 2.78 -14.66 15.10
C GLN A 122 3.31 -15.25 16.42
N LEU A 123 3.76 -14.38 17.33
CA LEU A 123 4.18 -14.78 18.66
C LEU A 123 3.04 -15.46 19.44
N GLY A 124 1.83 -14.86 19.39
CA GLY A 124 0.64 -15.44 20.03
C GLY A 124 0.20 -16.79 19.43
N LYS A 125 0.56 -17.08 18.18
CA LYS A 125 0.31 -18.37 17.51
C LYS A 125 1.39 -19.42 17.78
N GLY A 126 2.46 -19.06 18.50
CA GLY A 126 3.62 -19.94 18.71
C GLY A 126 4.42 -20.22 17.44
N ALA A 127 4.45 -19.26 16.51
CA ALA A 127 5.17 -19.39 15.24
C ALA A 127 6.69 -19.43 15.45
N GLY A 128 7.42 -20.05 14.50
CA GLY A 128 8.87 -20.08 14.50
C GLY A 128 9.51 -18.73 14.17
N LEU A 129 10.83 -18.60 14.36
CA LEU A 129 11.57 -17.36 14.15
C LEU A 129 11.39 -16.79 12.73
N LYS A 130 11.30 -17.63 11.73
CA LYS A 130 11.13 -17.20 10.33
C LYS A 130 9.80 -16.48 10.11
N GLU A 131 8.73 -16.98 10.68
CA GLU A 131 7.39 -16.41 10.60
C GLU A 131 7.27 -15.14 11.44
N LEU A 132 7.94 -15.10 12.61
CA LEU A 132 7.97 -13.91 13.47
C LEU A 132 8.55 -12.67 12.75
N PHE A 133 9.61 -12.86 11.97
CA PHE A 133 10.28 -11.79 11.22
C PHE A 133 9.92 -11.79 9.72
N GLY A 134 8.83 -12.45 9.34
CA GLY A 134 8.46 -12.68 7.93
C GLY A 134 8.10 -11.45 7.11
N MET A 135 7.90 -10.27 7.72
CA MET A 135 7.62 -9.04 6.98
C MET A 135 8.92 -8.29 6.67
N SER A 136 9.37 -8.38 5.43
CA SER A 136 10.58 -7.72 4.92
C SER A 136 10.26 -6.57 3.97
N GLU A 137 11.23 -5.66 3.75
CA GLU A 137 11.11 -4.56 2.78
C GLU A 137 10.94 -5.07 1.36
N LEU A 138 11.63 -6.16 1.01
CA LEU A 138 11.61 -6.80 -0.30
C LEU A 138 11.22 -8.27 -0.15
N GLU A 139 10.19 -8.69 -0.87
CA GLU A 139 9.73 -10.07 -0.86
C GLU A 139 9.45 -10.52 -2.29
N ARG A 140 10.14 -11.57 -2.77
CA ARG A 140 9.92 -12.13 -4.10
C ARG A 140 8.63 -12.93 -4.14
N ARG A 141 7.76 -12.61 -5.08
CA ARG A 141 6.60 -13.39 -5.49
C ARG A 141 6.86 -14.01 -6.86
N GLU A 142 5.98 -14.90 -7.28
CA GLU A 142 6.14 -15.62 -8.55
C GLU A 142 6.36 -14.69 -9.74
N HIS A 143 5.56 -13.63 -9.86
CA HIS A 143 5.56 -12.74 -11.02
C HIS A 143 6.06 -11.31 -10.74
N PHE A 144 6.19 -10.90 -9.47
CA PHE A 144 6.60 -9.55 -9.09
C PHE A 144 7.29 -9.52 -7.72
N TRP A 145 7.86 -8.39 -7.37
CA TRP A 145 8.36 -8.12 -6.02
C TRP A 145 7.31 -7.35 -5.21
N LEU A 146 7.04 -7.80 -4.00
CA LEU A 146 6.40 -6.95 -2.99
C LEU A 146 7.46 -6.04 -2.39
N VAL A 147 7.20 -4.74 -2.43
CA VAL A 147 8.11 -3.71 -1.92
C VAL A 147 7.40 -2.92 -0.85
N ARG A 148 7.98 -2.80 0.35
CA ARG A 148 7.41 -2.11 1.51
C ARG A 148 8.38 -1.03 2.02
N PRO A 149 8.39 0.16 1.40
CA PRO A 149 9.39 1.19 1.68
C PRO A 149 9.30 1.80 3.08
N LEU A 150 8.15 1.67 3.76
CA LEU A 150 7.86 2.37 5.02
C LEU A 150 8.06 1.50 6.27
N LEU A 151 8.57 0.25 6.15
CA LEU A 151 8.65 -0.71 7.27
C LEU A 151 9.49 -0.23 8.47
N ASN A 152 10.31 0.78 8.29
CA ASN A 152 11.15 1.36 9.35
C ASN A 152 10.63 2.73 9.85
N LEU A 153 9.46 3.18 9.37
CA LEU A 153 8.82 4.43 9.77
C LEU A 153 7.53 4.12 10.55
N ARG A 154 7.25 4.93 11.56
CA ARG A 154 6.04 4.83 12.37
C ARG A 154 4.90 5.61 11.74
N LYS A 155 3.66 5.18 11.96
CA LYS A 155 2.45 5.89 11.48
C LYS A 155 2.45 7.37 11.87
N LYS A 156 2.91 7.71 13.09
CA LYS A 156 3.00 9.09 13.56
C LYS A 156 3.98 9.95 12.74
N GLU A 157 5.09 9.37 12.28
CA GLU A 157 6.05 10.08 11.42
C GLU A 157 5.45 10.37 10.04
N LEU A 158 4.67 9.42 9.49
CA LEU A 158 3.97 9.59 8.22
C LEU A 158 2.87 10.64 8.32
N GLN A 159 2.14 10.66 9.42
CA GLN A 159 1.14 11.70 9.67
C GLN A 159 1.77 13.08 9.78
N ASN A 160 2.83 13.23 10.59
CA ASN A 160 3.55 14.49 10.71
C ASN A 160 4.10 14.98 9.37
N TYR A 161 4.65 14.05 8.54
CA TYR A 161 5.13 14.36 7.19
C TYR A 161 4.04 15.00 6.31
N LEU A 162 2.80 14.46 6.36
CA LEU A 162 1.67 14.99 5.61
C LEU A 162 1.17 16.32 6.16
N ASP A 163 1.04 16.43 7.48
CA ASP A 163 0.52 17.61 8.18
C ASP A 163 1.44 18.83 7.97
N GLU A 164 2.76 18.65 8.11
CA GLU A 164 3.78 19.71 7.88
C GLU A 164 3.76 20.25 6.44
N ARG A 165 3.30 19.44 5.46
CA ARG A 165 3.21 19.82 4.05
C ARG A 165 1.81 20.24 3.61
N GLY A 166 0.82 20.24 4.53
CA GLY A 166 -0.58 20.55 4.22
C GLY A 166 -1.21 19.60 3.20
N LEU A 167 -0.76 18.32 3.18
CA LEU A 167 -1.21 17.33 2.23
C LEU A 167 -2.48 16.63 2.76
N ARG A 168 -3.50 16.53 1.92
CA ARG A 168 -4.80 15.94 2.29
C ARG A 168 -4.75 14.42 2.19
N TYR A 169 -5.33 13.76 3.19
CA TYR A 169 -5.54 12.31 3.27
C TYR A 169 -6.88 12.01 3.94
N PHE A 170 -7.35 10.78 3.80
CA PHE A 170 -8.55 10.31 4.49
C PHE A 170 -8.16 9.53 5.76
N VAL A 171 -8.95 9.72 6.81
CA VAL A 171 -8.82 8.96 8.06
C VAL A 171 -9.92 7.89 8.08
N ASP A 172 -9.53 6.63 8.30
CA ASP A 172 -10.49 5.55 8.47
C ASP A 172 -11.04 5.59 9.91
N GLU A 173 -12.31 5.96 10.06
CA GLU A 173 -12.98 6.10 11.35
C GLU A 173 -13.17 4.76 12.09
N THR A 174 -12.86 3.63 11.48
CA THR A 174 -12.97 2.30 12.12
C THR A 174 -11.79 1.93 13.01
N ASN A 175 -10.75 2.74 13.06
CA ASN A 175 -9.56 2.54 13.90
C ASN A 175 -9.54 3.43 15.15
N LEU A 176 -10.72 3.88 15.62
CA LEU A 176 -10.90 4.56 16.90
C LEU A 176 -11.42 3.59 17.96
#